data_dbe567cafe7e4014c6c61543d80a921e
#
_entry.id   dbe567cafe7e4014c6c61543d80a921e
#
_cell.length_a   1.000
_cell.length_b   1.000
_cell.length_c   1.000
_cell.angle_alpha   90.00
_cell.angle_beta   90.00
_cell.angle_gamma   90.00
#
_symmetry.space_group_name_H-M   'P 1'
#
loop_
_entity.id
_entity.type
_entity.pdbx_description
1 polymer ?
#
loop_
_entity_poly.entity_id
_entity_poly.type
_entity_poly.pdbx_seq_one_letter_code
_entity_poly.pdbx_strand_id
1 'polypeptide(L)'
;MACHCNDFSKAQAGRGLRGIEPGMPVPAGTGLSRRAFLARGSGLALSVFGGSLLSRMAFEEGIARAAAGPAEPVLISIFLSGGFDSLSMLAPVGDPRYAQLRPTLKLAPNGDAFTEDNRLQWHPNAAPLRDLHLAGKVSVMPAIGYDDANQSHFTSRHYWEVGELNPFGRIGWLGRYLDKHGADDNPLQGLSLDWSLAPALAASNVPVAAVSNPEYFSLDARDVWDGGVRTKLIDALATQGKIATSDPELKSARRAAVQTVGLRGQLAGLQGTEAPWQSTIDYPSTDGFARRLAVLAEMLDMGLPMQVVALDANGGYDTHDNQNGTLPDDIALFSQSLAAFQADLEARGLADRVLINVWSEFGRRPEENGSGTDHGAAGLSLLIGTRAKGTMVGEFPGLATLDEDDNLRHTTDFRAVYCSLLEQWMGVDAAGIIPGASGFARPGLVR
;
A
#
# COMPACT_ATOMS: atom_id res chain seq x y z
N MET A 1 -21.33 21.89 2.09
CA MET A 1 -20.09 22.41 2.70
C MET A 1 -19.00 22.33 1.65
N ALA A 2 -18.25 23.39 1.38
CA ALA A 2 -17.16 23.31 0.42
C ALA A 2 -16.06 22.41 1.00
N CYS A 3 -15.72 21.33 0.31
CA CYS A 3 -14.64 20.44 0.69
C CYS A 3 -13.31 21.18 0.53
N HIS A 4 -12.49 21.27 1.59
CA HIS A 4 -11.16 21.87 1.56
C HIS A 4 -10.07 20.87 1.13
N CYS A 5 -10.40 19.93 0.23
CA CYS A 5 -9.46 18.91 -0.27
C CYS A 5 -8.18 19.50 -0.89
N ASN A 6 -8.25 20.72 -1.43
CA ASN A 6 -7.08 21.44 -1.97
C ASN A 6 -6.00 21.77 -0.92
N ASP A 7 -6.35 21.84 0.37
CA ASP A 7 -5.37 22.17 1.40
C ASP A 7 -4.55 20.95 1.82
N PHE A 8 -5.09 19.74 1.63
CA PHE A 8 -4.36 18.49 1.83
C PHE A 8 -3.27 18.26 0.77
N SER A 9 -3.62 18.43 -0.50
CA SER A 9 -2.66 18.33 -1.61
C SER A 9 -1.51 19.33 -1.44
N LYS A 10 -1.79 20.53 -0.88
CA LYS A 10 -0.78 21.54 -0.56
C LYS A 10 0.06 21.17 0.68
N ALA A 11 -0.50 20.46 1.65
CA ALA A 11 0.22 19.99 2.84
C ALA A 11 1.16 18.83 2.50
N GLN A 12 0.77 17.92 1.60
CA GLN A 12 1.65 16.88 1.06
C GLN A 12 2.82 17.45 0.24
N ALA A 13 2.64 18.61 -0.40
CA ALA A 13 3.68 19.26 -1.21
C ALA A 13 4.83 19.91 -0.41
N GLY A 14 5.16 19.43 0.78
CA GLY A 14 6.36 19.79 1.52
C GLY A 14 6.30 21.10 2.31
N ARG A 15 5.12 21.67 2.51
CA ARG A 15 4.94 22.81 3.41
C ARG A 15 4.42 22.30 4.76
N GLY A 16 5.31 21.80 5.56
CA GLY A 16 5.19 21.42 6.96
C GLY A 16 3.77 21.40 7.56
N LEU A 17 3.47 20.48 8.45
CA LEU A 17 2.23 20.23 9.23
C LEU A 17 1.52 21.49 9.81
N ARG A 18 1.33 22.52 9.02
CA ARG A 18 0.48 23.67 9.31
C ARG A 18 -0.89 23.39 8.72
N GLY A 19 -1.75 22.75 9.48
CA GLY A 19 -3.10 22.53 9.07
C GLY A 19 -3.77 21.28 9.60
N ILE A 20 -3.25 20.71 10.69
CA ILE A 20 -4.06 19.74 11.45
C ILE A 20 -5.18 20.54 12.09
N GLU A 21 -6.38 20.34 11.61
CA GLU A 21 -7.57 20.97 12.23
C GLU A 21 -7.75 20.43 13.66
N PRO A 22 -8.22 21.26 14.60
CA PRO A 22 -8.52 20.80 15.95
C PRO A 22 -9.50 19.62 15.90
N GLY A 23 -9.09 18.45 16.42
CA GLY A 23 -9.88 17.22 16.43
C GLY A 23 -9.51 16.19 15.37
N MET A 24 -8.65 16.50 14.41
CA MET A 24 -8.12 15.48 13.49
C MET A 24 -7.22 14.47 14.23
N PRO A 25 -7.35 13.17 13.92
CA PRO A 25 -6.42 12.18 14.42
C PRO A 25 -5.03 12.46 13.88
N VAL A 26 -4.02 12.22 14.71
CA VAL A 26 -2.63 12.27 14.29
C VAL A 26 -2.33 11.02 13.46
N PRO A 27 -1.97 11.12 12.18
CA PRO A 27 -1.70 9.96 11.34
C PRO A 27 -0.69 9.00 11.98
N ALA A 28 -0.84 7.69 11.76
CA ALA A 28 0.11 6.69 12.23
C ALA A 28 1.52 7.05 11.75
N GLY A 29 2.51 6.89 12.62
CA GLY A 29 3.90 7.27 12.33
C GLY A 29 4.21 8.76 12.40
N THR A 30 3.22 9.64 12.60
CA THR A 30 3.40 11.09 12.80
C THR A 30 2.99 11.53 14.21
N GLY A 31 3.17 12.79 14.56
CA GLY A 31 2.70 13.32 15.86
C GLY A 31 3.62 13.05 17.03
N LEU A 32 4.86 12.79 16.77
CA LEU A 32 5.92 12.82 17.78
C LEU A 32 6.33 14.28 18.02
N SER A 33 6.46 14.69 19.30
CA SER A 33 7.17 15.93 19.60
C SER A 33 8.58 15.86 19.01
N ARG A 34 9.23 17.00 18.71
CA ARG A 34 10.62 17.00 18.22
C ARG A 34 11.54 16.10 19.06
N ARG A 35 11.32 16.07 20.35
CA ARG A 35 12.08 15.23 21.30
C ARG A 35 11.65 13.75 21.22
N ALA A 36 10.37 13.47 21.10
CA ALA A 36 9.87 12.10 20.88
C ALA A 36 10.15 11.61 19.44
N PHE A 37 10.23 12.53 18.46
CA PHE A 37 10.71 12.23 17.11
C PHE A 37 12.20 11.84 17.13
N LEU A 38 13.04 12.57 17.86
CA LEU A 38 14.45 12.20 18.00
C LEU A 38 14.64 10.94 18.87
N ALA A 39 13.80 10.73 19.88
CA ALA A 39 13.89 9.56 20.78
C ALA A 39 13.24 8.27 20.23
N ARG A 40 12.21 8.41 19.37
CA ARG A 40 11.51 7.28 18.74
C ARG A 40 11.65 7.28 17.23
N GLY A 41 11.96 8.41 16.63
CA GLY A 41 12.05 8.63 15.20
C GLY A 41 13.38 8.23 14.58
N SER A 42 14.34 7.80 15.36
CA SER A 42 15.58 7.26 14.83
C SER A 42 15.38 5.98 14.01
N GLY A 43 14.32 5.22 14.29
CA GLY A 43 13.89 4.14 13.40
C GLY A 43 13.05 4.61 12.20
N LEU A 44 12.26 5.69 12.37
CA LEU A 44 11.30 6.19 11.36
C LEU A 44 11.86 7.28 10.44
N ALA A 45 12.64 8.20 10.96
CA ALA A 45 13.14 9.34 10.18
C ALA A 45 14.43 9.04 9.42
N LEU A 46 15.19 8.05 9.86
CA LEU A 46 16.45 7.66 9.25
C LEU A 46 16.33 6.53 8.22
N SER A 47 15.13 5.98 8.01
CA SER A 47 14.88 5.14 6.86
C SER A 47 15.04 5.87 5.51
N VAL A 48 15.11 7.20 5.52
CA VAL A 48 15.38 8.03 4.32
C VAL A 48 16.86 8.40 4.20
N PHE A 49 17.67 8.33 5.27
CA PHE A 49 19.06 8.72 5.26
C PHE A 49 19.92 7.81 6.13
N GLY A 50 20.74 7.05 5.52
CA GLY A 50 21.97 6.44 5.90
C GLY A 50 21.99 5.33 6.91
N GLY A 51 22.59 4.34 6.75
CA GLY A 51 23.45 3.46 6.62
C GLY A 51 23.88 2.26 7.14
N SER A 52 24.36 1.25 6.96
CA SER A 52 24.75 0.04 7.30
C SER A 52 25.94 -0.62 7.41
N LEU A 53 26.33 -1.51 7.98
CA LEU A 53 27.20 -2.62 7.65
C LEU A 53 26.73 -3.87 8.42
N LEU A 54 25.81 -4.60 7.85
CA LEU A 54 25.83 -6.04 8.03
C LEU A 54 27.01 -6.58 7.24
N SER A 55 27.80 -7.43 7.86
CA SER A 55 28.89 -8.09 7.17
C SER A 55 28.33 -8.79 5.92
N ARG A 56 29.11 -8.82 4.86
CA ARG A 56 28.83 -9.58 3.64
C ARG A 56 28.32 -11.00 3.96
N MET A 57 28.73 -11.56 5.08
CA MET A 57 28.30 -12.86 5.60
C MET A 57 26.82 -12.88 6.05
N ALA A 58 26.30 -11.84 6.72
CA ALA A 58 24.89 -11.82 7.11
C ALA A 58 23.96 -11.59 5.91
N PHE A 59 24.44 -10.89 4.89
CA PHE A 59 23.78 -10.75 3.60
C PHE A 59 23.79 -12.10 2.84
N GLU A 60 24.93 -12.77 2.76
CA GLU A 60 25.04 -14.10 2.15
C GLU A 60 24.22 -15.15 2.91
N GLU A 61 24.16 -15.07 4.26
CA GLU A 61 23.26 -15.90 5.08
C GLU A 61 21.78 -15.55 4.88
N GLY A 62 21.41 -14.28 4.72
CA GLY A 62 20.06 -13.84 4.42
C GLY A 62 19.58 -14.34 3.06
N ILE A 63 20.42 -14.21 2.01
CA ILE A 63 20.16 -14.76 0.67
C ILE A 63 20.19 -16.29 0.71
N ALA A 64 21.11 -16.90 1.43
CA ALA A 64 21.18 -18.37 1.59
C ALA A 64 19.96 -18.93 2.33
N ARG A 65 19.39 -18.20 3.31
CA ARG A 65 18.13 -18.56 3.96
C ARG A 65 16.92 -18.37 3.03
N ALA A 66 16.87 -17.30 2.24
CA ALA A 66 15.83 -17.09 1.23
C ALA A 66 15.90 -18.16 0.12
N ALA A 67 17.10 -18.64 -0.22
CA ALA A 67 17.30 -19.71 -1.22
C ALA A 67 17.12 -21.13 -0.66
N ALA A 68 17.13 -21.35 0.65
CA ALA A 68 17.13 -22.66 1.28
C ALA A 68 15.78 -23.07 1.92
N GLY A 69 14.80 -22.17 1.98
CA GLY A 69 13.44 -22.44 2.51
C GLY A 69 12.35 -22.22 1.48
N PRO A 70 11.11 -22.69 1.74
CA PRO A 70 9.98 -22.21 0.96
C PRO A 70 9.98 -20.68 1.05
N ALA A 71 9.92 -20.01 -0.11
CA ALA A 71 10.02 -18.56 -0.18
C ALA A 71 8.91 -17.94 0.69
N GLU A 72 9.30 -17.11 1.66
CA GLU A 72 8.37 -16.42 2.57
C GLU A 72 7.29 -15.66 1.78
N PRO A 73 6.05 -15.69 2.22
CA PRO A 73 4.97 -14.94 1.57
C PRO A 73 5.23 -13.43 1.67
N VAL A 74 4.88 -12.72 0.61
CA VAL A 74 4.97 -11.26 0.55
C VAL A 74 3.56 -10.69 0.37
N LEU A 75 3.17 -9.76 1.23
CA LEU A 75 1.94 -9.00 1.11
C LEU A 75 2.26 -7.60 0.59
N ILE A 76 1.64 -7.23 -0.53
CA ILE A 76 1.72 -5.88 -1.10
C ILE A 76 0.41 -5.16 -0.81
N SER A 77 0.48 -4.01 -0.15
CA SER A 77 -0.66 -3.14 0.15
C SER A 77 -0.63 -1.94 -0.78
N ILE A 78 -1.63 -1.81 -1.65
CA ILE A 78 -1.76 -0.71 -2.61
C ILE A 78 -2.93 0.17 -2.22
N PHE A 79 -2.66 1.45 -2.01
CA PHE A 79 -3.65 2.44 -1.64
C PHE A 79 -4.09 3.30 -2.83
N LEU A 80 -5.42 3.38 -3.04
CA LEU A 80 -6.07 4.27 -4.00
C LEU A 80 -6.52 5.53 -3.25
N SER A 81 -5.69 6.55 -3.24
CA SER A 81 -5.91 7.77 -2.44
C SER A 81 -7.03 8.64 -3.00
N GLY A 82 -8.05 8.92 -2.20
CA GLY A 82 -9.10 9.87 -2.55
C GLY A 82 -10.52 9.30 -2.52
N GLY A 83 -10.74 8.11 -1.96
CA GLY A 83 -12.07 7.50 -1.93
C GLY A 83 -12.51 7.02 -3.30
N PHE A 84 -11.91 5.91 -3.74
CA PHE A 84 -12.12 5.37 -5.08
C PHE A 84 -13.60 5.04 -5.36
N ASP A 85 -14.11 5.50 -6.50
CA ASP A 85 -15.50 5.21 -6.91
C ASP A 85 -15.67 3.77 -7.41
N SER A 86 -16.10 2.91 -6.50
CA SER A 86 -16.36 1.50 -6.75
C SER A 86 -17.43 1.25 -7.83
N LEU A 87 -18.45 2.11 -7.89
CA LEU A 87 -19.55 1.99 -8.85
C LEU A 87 -19.17 2.41 -10.28
N SER A 88 -18.00 3.04 -10.44
CA SER A 88 -17.39 3.23 -11.77
C SER A 88 -16.53 2.04 -12.19
N MET A 89 -15.85 1.35 -11.27
CA MET A 89 -15.06 0.16 -11.60
C MET A 89 -15.96 -1.06 -11.88
N LEU A 90 -16.93 -1.29 -11.01
CA LEU A 90 -17.97 -2.31 -11.13
C LEU A 90 -19.33 -1.64 -11.13
N ALA A 91 -19.78 -1.27 -12.32
CA ALA A 91 -21.01 -0.52 -12.50
C ALA A 91 -22.23 -1.42 -12.31
N PRO A 92 -23.18 -1.05 -11.45
CA PRO A 92 -24.37 -1.86 -11.21
C PRO A 92 -25.45 -1.60 -12.26
N VAL A 93 -25.13 -1.81 -13.54
CA VAL A 93 -26.01 -1.53 -14.69
C VAL A 93 -27.32 -2.33 -14.65
N GLY A 94 -27.34 -3.44 -13.95
CA GLY A 94 -28.55 -4.25 -13.72
C GLY A 94 -29.39 -3.78 -12.53
N ASP A 95 -28.94 -2.81 -11.74
CA ASP A 95 -29.73 -2.24 -10.65
C ASP A 95 -30.63 -1.11 -11.18
N PRO A 96 -31.96 -1.16 -10.98
CA PRO A 96 -32.88 -0.17 -11.53
C PRO A 96 -32.62 1.29 -11.06
N ARG A 97 -32.00 1.46 -9.90
CA ARG A 97 -31.71 2.78 -9.33
C ARG A 97 -30.42 3.40 -9.89
N TYR A 98 -29.55 2.61 -10.50
CA TYR A 98 -28.25 3.12 -10.98
C TYR A 98 -28.40 4.29 -11.95
N ALA A 99 -29.26 4.14 -12.96
CA ALA A 99 -29.48 5.20 -13.94
C ALA A 99 -30.19 6.43 -13.38
N GLN A 100 -30.91 6.29 -12.26
CA GLN A 100 -31.56 7.41 -11.57
C GLN A 100 -30.56 8.18 -10.73
N LEU A 101 -29.67 7.49 -10.02
CA LEU A 101 -28.65 8.07 -9.15
C LEU A 101 -27.49 8.66 -9.95
N ARG A 102 -27.21 8.12 -11.14
CA ARG A 102 -26.10 8.53 -12.00
C ARG A 102 -26.55 8.82 -13.44
N PRO A 103 -27.37 9.84 -13.66
CA PRO A 103 -27.88 10.15 -14.99
C PRO A 103 -26.77 10.48 -15.99
N THR A 104 -25.62 11.07 -15.55
CA THR A 104 -24.50 11.46 -16.42
C THR A 104 -23.27 10.55 -16.27
N LEU A 105 -23.01 9.98 -15.09
CA LEU A 105 -21.83 9.14 -14.81
C LEU A 105 -22.06 7.67 -15.07
N LYS A 106 -23.29 7.23 -15.32
CA LYS A 106 -23.60 5.81 -15.56
C LYS A 106 -22.88 5.26 -16.79
N LEU A 107 -22.34 4.07 -16.65
CA LEU A 107 -21.88 3.30 -17.80
C LEU A 107 -23.03 2.72 -18.58
N ALA A 108 -22.88 2.69 -19.91
CA ALA A 108 -23.78 1.91 -20.76
C ALA A 108 -23.49 0.41 -20.61
N PRO A 109 -24.51 -0.47 -20.74
CA PRO A 109 -24.26 -1.90 -20.83
C PRO A 109 -23.30 -2.23 -21.98
N ASN A 110 -22.21 -2.94 -21.70
CA ASN A 110 -21.15 -3.28 -22.66
C ASN A 110 -20.94 -4.79 -22.86
N GLY A 111 -21.67 -5.60 -22.10
CA GLY A 111 -21.54 -7.06 -22.15
C GLY A 111 -20.46 -7.66 -21.25
N ASP A 112 -19.65 -6.85 -20.57
CA ASP A 112 -18.59 -7.30 -19.63
C ASP A 112 -19.18 -7.57 -18.24
N ALA A 113 -20.22 -8.40 -18.17
CA ALA A 113 -20.90 -8.74 -16.93
C ALA A 113 -19.94 -9.37 -15.91
N PHE A 114 -20.14 -9.02 -14.64
CA PHE A 114 -19.46 -9.67 -13.54
C PHE A 114 -20.08 -11.04 -13.29
N THR A 115 -19.26 -12.08 -13.24
CA THR A 115 -19.74 -13.47 -13.33
C THR A 115 -20.58 -13.92 -12.13
N GLU A 116 -20.30 -13.40 -10.94
CA GLU A 116 -20.94 -13.80 -9.69
C GLU A 116 -22.16 -12.96 -9.32
N ASP A 117 -22.31 -11.79 -9.93
CA ASP A 117 -23.49 -10.93 -9.76
C ASP A 117 -23.82 -10.21 -11.07
N ASN A 118 -24.85 -10.66 -11.75
CA ASN A 118 -25.27 -10.13 -13.05
C ASN A 118 -25.80 -8.69 -13.01
N ARG A 119 -25.96 -8.11 -11.84
CA ARG A 119 -26.25 -6.67 -11.69
C ARG A 119 -25.05 -5.82 -12.00
N LEU A 120 -23.83 -6.36 -11.83
CA LEU A 120 -22.55 -5.67 -11.96
C LEU A 120 -21.92 -5.91 -13.33
N GLN A 121 -21.19 -4.92 -13.78
CA GLN A 121 -20.43 -4.95 -15.01
C GLN A 121 -19.08 -4.24 -14.81
N TRP A 122 -18.02 -4.82 -15.37
CA TRP A 122 -16.71 -4.18 -15.36
C TRP A 122 -16.70 -2.92 -16.21
N HIS A 123 -15.97 -1.91 -15.73
CA HIS A 123 -15.61 -0.76 -16.58
C HIS A 123 -14.80 -1.24 -17.79
N PRO A 124 -15.03 -0.73 -19.02
CA PRO A 124 -14.27 -1.16 -20.20
C PRO A 124 -12.74 -1.07 -20.01
N ASN A 125 -12.27 -0.02 -19.35
CA ASN A 125 -10.85 0.20 -19.09
C ASN A 125 -10.29 -0.71 -17.98
N ALA A 126 -11.12 -1.43 -17.26
CA ALA A 126 -10.72 -2.46 -16.30
C ALA A 126 -10.60 -3.87 -16.94
N ALA A 127 -10.65 -3.96 -18.27
CA ALA A 127 -10.55 -5.25 -18.97
C ALA A 127 -9.35 -6.11 -18.52
N PRO A 128 -8.14 -5.58 -18.27
CA PRO A 128 -7.03 -6.39 -17.76
C PRO A 128 -7.31 -7.03 -16.40
N LEU A 129 -7.97 -6.32 -15.48
CA LEU A 129 -8.37 -6.88 -14.18
C LEU A 129 -9.53 -7.89 -14.30
N ARG A 130 -10.51 -7.61 -15.18
CA ARG A 130 -11.55 -8.57 -15.53
C ARG A 130 -10.96 -9.90 -16.03
N ASP A 131 -9.99 -9.82 -16.92
CA ASP A 131 -9.35 -11.01 -17.50
C ASP A 131 -8.58 -11.81 -16.43
N LEU A 132 -7.90 -11.13 -15.52
CA LEU A 132 -7.30 -11.75 -14.33
C LEU A 132 -8.35 -12.37 -13.39
N HIS A 133 -9.51 -11.73 -13.22
CA HIS A 133 -10.62 -12.27 -12.44
C HIS A 133 -11.19 -13.54 -13.09
N LEU A 134 -11.43 -13.53 -14.37
CA LEU A 134 -11.87 -14.71 -15.14
C LEU A 134 -10.84 -15.85 -15.08
N ALA A 135 -9.55 -15.52 -14.97
CA ALA A 135 -8.48 -16.50 -14.74
C ALA A 135 -8.38 -16.95 -13.26
N GLY A 136 -9.27 -16.49 -12.39
CA GLY A 136 -9.28 -16.82 -10.96
C GLY A 136 -8.15 -16.18 -10.15
N LYS A 137 -7.56 -15.08 -10.60
CA LYS A 137 -6.42 -14.41 -9.95
C LYS A 137 -6.80 -13.10 -9.26
N VAL A 138 -8.05 -12.67 -9.34
CA VAL A 138 -8.56 -11.48 -8.66
C VAL A 138 -9.80 -11.86 -7.86
N SER A 139 -9.76 -11.65 -6.55
CA SER A 139 -10.97 -11.62 -5.73
C SER A 139 -11.46 -10.18 -5.61
N VAL A 140 -12.76 -10.00 -5.62
CA VAL A 140 -13.42 -8.70 -5.59
C VAL A 140 -14.28 -8.60 -4.34
N MET A 141 -14.08 -7.56 -3.55
CA MET A 141 -14.90 -7.18 -2.40
C MET A 141 -15.69 -5.92 -2.79
N PRO A 142 -16.94 -6.05 -3.26
CA PRO A 142 -17.65 -4.93 -3.91
C PRO A 142 -18.17 -3.87 -2.94
N ALA A 143 -18.24 -4.20 -1.66
CA ALA A 143 -18.74 -3.28 -0.63
C ALA A 143 -18.00 -3.51 0.70
N ILE A 144 -16.75 -3.06 0.75
CA ILE A 144 -15.91 -3.12 1.95
C ILE A 144 -15.94 -1.78 2.68
N GLY A 145 -15.96 -1.81 4.00
CA GLY A 145 -16.03 -0.60 4.82
C GLY A 145 -16.02 -0.91 6.30
N TYR A 146 -16.71 -0.11 7.09
CA TYR A 146 -16.90 -0.29 8.53
C TYR A 146 -18.12 0.51 8.98
N ASP A 147 -18.70 0.15 10.16
CA ASP A 147 -19.82 0.85 10.75
C ASP A 147 -19.47 2.30 11.10
N ASP A 148 -20.41 3.21 10.93
CA ASP A 148 -20.25 4.66 11.17
C ASP A 148 -19.04 5.24 10.40
N ALA A 149 -18.98 4.96 9.10
CA ALA A 149 -17.87 5.31 8.25
C ALA A 149 -17.57 6.81 8.26
N ASN A 150 -16.35 7.17 8.59
CA ASN A 150 -15.88 8.55 8.56
C ASN A 150 -15.50 8.96 7.14
N GLN A 151 -16.10 10.03 6.64
CA GLN A 151 -15.89 10.52 5.27
C GLN A 151 -14.74 11.53 5.14
N SER A 152 -13.88 11.66 6.17
CA SER A 152 -12.66 12.42 6.09
C SER A 152 -11.52 11.53 5.57
N HIS A 153 -10.84 11.94 4.52
CA HIS A 153 -9.64 11.25 4.00
C HIS A 153 -8.62 10.97 5.11
N PHE A 154 -8.42 11.92 6.02
CA PHE A 154 -7.44 11.78 7.10
C PHE A 154 -7.87 10.73 8.12
N THR A 155 -9.10 10.82 8.58
CA THR A 155 -9.58 9.95 9.67
C THR A 155 -9.81 8.54 9.17
N SER A 156 -10.48 8.38 8.04
CA SER A 156 -10.77 7.06 7.49
C SER A 156 -9.49 6.35 7.05
N ARG A 157 -8.62 7.01 6.28
CA ARG A 157 -7.31 6.46 5.92
C ARG A 157 -6.54 6.00 7.16
N HIS A 158 -6.52 6.84 8.21
CA HIS A 158 -5.85 6.48 9.46
C HIS A 158 -6.39 5.18 10.06
N TYR A 159 -7.72 5.00 10.09
CA TYR A 159 -8.33 3.77 10.62
C TYR A 159 -7.91 2.52 9.84
N TRP A 160 -7.89 2.60 8.52
CA TRP A 160 -7.42 1.51 7.68
C TRP A 160 -5.93 1.22 7.90
N GLU A 161 -5.10 2.26 8.00
CA GLU A 161 -3.66 2.11 8.19
C GLU A 161 -3.29 1.54 9.57
N VAL A 162 -4.03 1.89 10.61
CA VAL A 162 -3.82 1.30 11.93
C VAL A 162 -4.60 0.01 12.16
N GLY A 163 -5.54 -0.36 11.30
CA GLY A 163 -6.36 -1.56 11.44
C GLY A 163 -7.30 -1.53 12.64
N GLU A 164 -7.74 -0.34 13.05
CA GLU A 164 -8.66 -0.11 14.18
C GLU A 164 -9.34 1.25 14.07
N LEU A 165 -10.54 1.39 14.65
CA LEU A 165 -11.26 2.66 14.68
C LEU A 165 -10.81 3.51 15.90
N ASN A 166 -9.51 3.77 15.96
CA ASN A 166 -8.88 4.52 17.04
C ASN A 166 -8.13 5.74 16.49
N PRO A 167 -8.63 6.97 16.71
CA PRO A 167 -7.99 8.18 16.19
C PRO A 167 -6.62 8.47 16.82
N PHE A 168 -6.24 7.76 17.86
CA PHE A 168 -4.96 7.91 18.56
C PHE A 168 -3.98 6.79 18.28
N GLY A 169 -4.34 5.79 17.46
CA GLY A 169 -3.45 4.72 17.00
C GLY A 169 -2.19 5.30 16.33
N ARG A 170 -1.01 4.76 16.63
CA ARG A 170 0.26 5.29 16.09
C ARG A 170 1.08 4.25 15.38
N ILE A 171 0.74 3.00 15.57
CA ILE A 171 1.43 1.85 14.99
C ILE A 171 0.54 1.25 13.92
N GLY A 172 1.05 1.14 12.72
CA GLY A 172 0.33 0.53 11.61
C GLY A 172 0.06 -0.95 11.84
N TRP A 173 -0.98 -1.49 11.22
CA TRP A 173 -1.29 -2.92 11.39
C TRP A 173 -0.19 -3.83 10.83
N LEU A 174 0.43 -3.46 9.70
CA LEU A 174 1.61 -4.13 9.16
C LEU A 174 2.85 -3.90 10.03
N GLY A 175 2.97 -2.71 10.63
CA GLY A 175 4.01 -2.42 11.61
C GLY A 175 3.90 -3.29 12.86
N ARG A 176 2.66 -3.53 13.38
CA ARG A 176 2.45 -4.47 14.48
C ARG A 176 2.77 -5.92 14.11
N TYR A 177 2.45 -6.30 12.87
CA TYR A 177 2.89 -7.60 12.35
C TYR A 177 4.42 -7.73 12.39
N LEU A 178 5.12 -6.74 11.84
CA LEU A 178 6.58 -6.73 11.81
C LEU A 178 7.21 -6.67 13.21
N ASP A 179 6.64 -5.90 14.15
CA ASP A 179 7.12 -5.85 15.54
C ASP A 179 7.06 -7.21 16.25
N LYS A 180 6.22 -8.14 15.79
CA LYS A 180 6.08 -9.49 16.35
C LYS A 180 6.87 -10.56 15.58
N HIS A 181 6.97 -10.43 14.28
CA HIS A 181 7.46 -11.48 13.38
C HIS A 181 8.68 -11.05 12.56
N GLY A 182 9.03 -9.77 12.59
CA GLY A 182 10.15 -9.23 11.85
C GLY A 182 11.50 -9.42 12.56
N ALA A 183 12.56 -9.12 11.84
CA ALA A 183 13.94 -9.17 12.33
C ALA A 183 14.45 -7.77 12.72
N ASP A 184 15.29 -7.73 13.74
CA ASP A 184 15.85 -6.48 14.27
C ASP A 184 16.82 -5.75 13.33
N ASP A 185 17.32 -6.42 12.30
CA ASP A 185 18.40 -5.97 11.44
C ASP A 185 18.03 -5.95 9.95
N ASN A 186 16.78 -6.26 9.58
CA ASN A 186 16.31 -6.26 8.21
C ASN A 186 15.40 -5.04 7.91
N PRO A 187 15.92 -3.92 7.38
CA PRO A 187 15.08 -2.77 7.05
C PRO A 187 14.15 -2.99 5.84
N LEU A 188 14.45 -3.95 4.96
CA LEU A 188 13.62 -4.25 3.80
C LEU A 188 12.43 -5.17 4.10
N GLN A 189 12.34 -5.75 5.29
CA GLN A 189 11.20 -6.59 5.67
C GLN A 189 9.87 -5.86 5.57
N GLY A 190 9.86 -4.54 5.82
CA GLY A 190 8.77 -3.60 5.57
C GLY A 190 9.26 -2.48 4.66
N LEU A 191 8.75 -2.42 3.44
CA LEU A 191 9.15 -1.43 2.45
C LEU A 191 7.97 -0.53 2.07
N SER A 192 8.11 0.77 2.32
CA SER A 192 7.27 1.78 1.67
C SER A 192 7.94 2.17 0.35
N LEU A 193 7.32 1.81 -0.77
CA LEU A 193 7.84 2.13 -2.08
C LEU A 193 7.32 3.50 -2.54
N ASP A 194 7.52 4.50 -1.68
CA ASP A 194 7.08 5.88 -1.81
C ASP A 194 8.06 6.88 -1.16
N TRP A 195 7.78 8.18 -1.32
CA TRP A 195 8.60 9.27 -0.78
C TRP A 195 8.57 9.37 0.76
N SER A 196 7.59 8.75 1.38
CA SER A 196 7.42 8.73 2.82
C SER A 196 7.03 7.34 3.30
N LEU A 197 7.24 7.07 4.58
CA LEU A 197 6.78 5.83 5.17
C LEU A 197 5.26 5.78 5.15
N ALA A 198 4.72 4.73 4.53
CA ALA A 198 3.30 4.42 4.63
C ALA A 198 2.94 4.16 6.10
N PRO A 199 1.94 4.85 6.68
CA PRO A 199 1.63 4.71 8.10
C PRO A 199 1.23 3.29 8.51
N ALA A 200 0.71 2.49 7.58
CA ALA A 200 0.44 1.06 7.81
C ALA A 200 1.68 0.26 8.22
N LEU A 201 2.88 0.69 7.77
CA LEU A 201 4.18 0.06 8.09
C LEU A 201 4.83 0.65 9.36
N ALA A 202 4.24 1.68 9.98
CA ALA A 202 4.82 2.28 11.18
C ALA A 202 4.96 1.24 12.29
N ALA A 203 6.21 0.87 12.62
CA ALA A 203 6.58 -0.12 13.63
C ALA A 203 7.23 0.56 14.84
N SER A 204 7.20 -0.08 16.00
CA SER A 204 7.80 0.43 17.24
C SER A 204 9.23 -0.08 17.48
N ASN A 205 9.51 -1.31 17.07
CA ASN A 205 10.69 -2.04 17.52
C ASN A 205 11.63 -2.41 16.38
N VAL A 206 11.09 -2.74 15.21
CA VAL A 206 11.87 -3.21 14.07
C VAL A 206 12.08 -2.13 13.01
N PRO A 207 13.15 -2.21 12.21
CA PRO A 207 13.38 -1.28 11.12
C PRO A 207 12.43 -1.56 9.95
N VAL A 208 12.03 -0.48 9.29
CA VAL A 208 11.30 -0.48 8.02
C VAL A 208 11.91 0.57 7.11
N ALA A 209 11.83 0.39 5.80
CA ALA A 209 12.40 1.30 4.83
C ALA A 209 11.31 2.08 4.08
N ALA A 210 11.62 3.34 3.72
CA ALA A 210 10.86 4.12 2.76
C ALA A 210 11.80 4.55 1.63
N VAL A 211 11.57 4.07 0.42
CA VAL A 211 12.43 4.31 -0.75
C VAL A 211 11.57 4.44 -1.99
N SER A 212 11.43 5.65 -2.52
CA SER A 212 10.58 5.89 -3.70
C SER A 212 11.16 5.35 -5.00
N ASN A 213 12.49 5.36 -5.13
CA ASN A 213 13.21 4.92 -6.32
C ASN A 213 14.42 4.08 -5.91
N PRO A 214 14.23 2.79 -5.63
CA PRO A 214 15.31 1.91 -5.18
C PRO A 214 16.50 1.87 -6.14
N GLU A 215 16.24 1.99 -7.43
CA GLU A 215 17.25 2.00 -8.50
C GLU A 215 18.16 3.23 -8.49
N TYR A 216 17.75 4.30 -7.83
CA TYR A 216 18.54 5.52 -7.63
C TYR A 216 18.95 5.72 -6.17
N PHE A 217 18.68 4.75 -5.30
CA PHE A 217 19.02 4.89 -3.89
C PHE A 217 20.53 4.99 -3.71
N SER A 218 20.98 6.14 -3.26
CA SER A 218 22.39 6.40 -3.00
C SER A 218 22.58 7.10 -1.66
N LEU A 219 23.69 6.80 -1.02
CA LEU A 219 24.22 7.63 0.05
C LEU A 219 25.31 8.51 -0.55
N ASP A 220 25.06 9.78 -0.53
CA ASP A 220 26.01 10.76 -1.04
C ASP A 220 26.56 11.64 0.09
N ALA A 221 27.85 11.93 0.02
CA ALA A 221 28.47 12.93 0.85
C ALA A 221 28.48 14.24 0.06
N ARG A 222 27.62 15.19 0.46
CA ARG A 222 27.50 16.48 -0.22
C ARG A 222 28.89 17.13 -0.33
N ASP A 223 29.19 17.71 -1.48
CA ASP A 223 30.44 18.38 -1.80
C ASP A 223 31.72 17.51 -1.76
N VAL A 224 31.57 16.18 -1.77
CA VAL A 224 32.69 15.23 -1.89
C VAL A 224 32.69 14.60 -3.28
N TRP A 225 33.54 15.11 -4.15
CA TRP A 225 33.63 14.68 -5.55
C TRP A 225 34.46 13.40 -5.77
N ASP A 226 35.41 13.15 -4.87
CA ASP A 226 36.25 11.95 -4.95
C ASP A 226 35.51 10.71 -4.46
N GLY A 227 35.33 9.72 -5.34
CA GLY A 227 34.59 8.51 -5.04
C GLY A 227 35.24 7.65 -3.95
N GLY A 228 36.58 7.65 -3.85
CA GLY A 228 37.32 6.93 -2.82
C GLY A 228 37.15 7.57 -1.44
N VAL A 229 37.16 8.90 -1.37
CA VAL A 229 36.87 9.64 -0.14
C VAL A 229 35.41 9.44 0.29
N ARG A 230 34.45 9.48 -0.66
CA ARG A 230 33.04 9.22 -0.41
C ARG A 230 32.82 7.84 0.20
N THR A 231 33.40 6.80 -0.39
CA THR A 231 33.33 5.43 0.13
C THR A 231 33.86 5.36 1.57
N LYS A 232 35.02 5.95 1.84
CA LYS A 232 35.59 5.98 3.20
C LYS A 232 34.71 6.70 4.21
N LEU A 233 34.02 7.78 3.81
CA LEU A 233 33.07 8.48 4.70
C LEU A 233 31.86 7.62 5.02
N ILE A 234 31.32 6.89 4.04
CA ILE A 234 30.21 5.98 4.23
C ILE A 234 30.62 4.81 5.13
N ASP A 235 31.80 4.24 4.93
CA ASP A 235 32.35 3.18 5.78
C ASP A 235 32.61 3.67 7.21
N ALA A 236 33.09 4.92 7.35
CA ALA A 236 33.26 5.55 8.65
C ALA A 236 31.94 5.75 9.38
N LEU A 237 30.87 6.18 8.68
CA LEU A 237 29.52 6.30 9.23
C LEU A 237 29.04 4.95 9.80
N ALA A 238 29.22 3.89 9.05
CA ALA A 238 28.88 2.56 9.50
C ALA A 238 29.72 2.09 10.70
N THR A 239 31.01 2.40 10.69
CA THR A 239 31.91 2.07 11.81
C THR A 239 31.50 2.80 13.08
N GLN A 240 31.17 4.10 12.98
CA GLN A 240 30.66 4.90 14.09
C GLN A 240 29.31 4.36 14.59
N GLY A 241 28.48 3.87 13.69
CA GLY A 241 27.20 3.24 14.01
C GLY A 241 27.33 1.98 14.91
N LYS A 242 28.45 1.27 14.83
CA LYS A 242 28.72 0.05 15.62
C LYS A 242 29.25 0.33 17.03
N ILE A 243 29.62 1.54 17.35
CA ILE A 243 30.16 1.87 18.67
C ILE A 243 29.06 1.74 19.73
N ALA A 244 29.28 0.95 20.78
CA ALA A 244 28.34 0.77 21.87
C ALA A 244 28.06 2.09 22.62
N THR A 245 26.82 2.27 23.05
CA THR A 245 26.39 3.40 23.86
C THR A 245 25.25 2.98 24.81
N SER A 246 25.23 3.59 25.99
CA SER A 246 24.13 3.44 26.93
C SER A 246 23.01 4.47 26.71
N ASP A 247 23.26 5.50 25.89
CA ASP A 247 22.25 6.49 25.51
C ASP A 247 21.28 5.90 24.48
N PRO A 248 19.98 5.79 24.79
CA PRO A 248 19.01 5.14 23.92
C PRO A 248 18.78 5.91 22.61
N GLU A 249 18.87 7.25 22.64
CA GLU A 249 18.70 8.07 21.45
C GLU A 249 19.88 7.89 20.49
N LEU A 250 21.10 7.91 21.04
CA LEU A 250 22.32 7.67 20.27
C LEU A 250 22.39 6.22 19.77
N LYS A 251 21.93 5.24 20.57
CA LYS A 251 21.83 3.83 20.14
C LYS A 251 20.94 3.69 18.92
N SER A 252 19.78 4.33 18.94
CA SER A 252 18.84 4.32 17.82
C SER A 252 19.41 5.01 16.58
N ALA A 253 20.04 6.18 16.72
CA ALA A 253 20.71 6.88 15.62
C ALA A 253 21.85 6.04 15.01
N ARG A 254 22.66 5.39 15.83
CA ARG A 254 23.73 4.48 15.40
C ARG A 254 23.19 3.24 14.68
N ARG A 255 22.11 2.63 15.20
CA ARG A 255 21.45 1.51 14.55
C ARG A 255 20.96 1.90 13.16
N ALA A 256 20.28 3.04 13.04
CA ALA A 256 19.84 3.54 11.76
C ALA A 256 21.00 3.82 10.81
N ALA A 257 22.09 4.43 11.28
CA ALA A 257 23.32 4.60 10.53
C ALA A 257 23.87 3.25 10.05
N VAL A 258 23.88 2.19 10.80
CA VAL A 258 24.24 0.84 10.41
C VAL A 258 23.26 0.27 9.35
N GLN A 259 21.99 0.41 9.47
CA GLN A 259 20.99 -0.17 8.58
C GLN A 259 20.95 0.47 7.17
N THR A 260 21.11 1.76 7.03
CA THR A 260 21.05 2.42 5.72
C THR A 260 22.31 2.18 4.85
N VAL A 261 23.54 1.99 5.36
CA VAL A 261 24.65 1.58 4.50
C VAL A 261 24.44 0.12 4.00
N GLY A 262 23.71 -0.86 4.74
CA GLY A 262 23.31 -2.16 4.21
C GLY A 262 22.22 -2.04 3.17
N LEU A 263 21.23 -1.23 3.45
CA LEU A 263 20.20 -0.95 2.46
C LEU A 263 20.83 -0.53 1.12
N ARG A 264 21.81 0.40 1.15
CA ARG A 264 22.60 0.74 -0.04
C ARG A 264 23.29 -0.48 -0.66
N GLY A 265 23.86 -1.35 0.16
CA GLY A 265 24.48 -2.59 -0.32
C GLY A 265 23.48 -3.55 -0.93
N GLN A 266 22.32 -3.72 -0.29
CA GLN A 266 21.24 -4.58 -0.79
C GLN A 266 20.66 -4.08 -2.12
N LEU A 267 20.52 -2.76 -2.28
CA LEU A 267 19.98 -2.12 -3.49
C LEU A 267 21.05 -1.89 -4.56
N ALA A 268 22.32 -2.18 -4.32
CA ALA A 268 23.40 -1.93 -5.26
C ALA A 268 23.22 -2.67 -6.60
N GLY A 269 22.60 -3.86 -6.59
CA GLY A 269 22.29 -4.62 -7.80
C GLY A 269 21.26 -3.97 -8.71
N LEU A 270 20.42 -3.06 -8.19
CA LEU A 270 19.45 -2.29 -8.98
C LEU A 270 20.08 -1.06 -9.63
N GLN A 271 21.30 -0.68 -9.26
CA GLN A 271 21.96 0.52 -9.75
C GLN A 271 22.70 0.22 -11.06
N GLY A 272 22.34 0.89 -12.13
CA GLY A 272 22.97 0.74 -13.43
C GLY A 272 22.69 1.91 -14.36
N THR A 273 23.46 2.00 -15.44
CA THR A 273 23.33 3.07 -16.44
C THR A 273 22.26 2.80 -17.48
N GLU A 274 21.78 1.56 -17.56
CA GLU A 274 20.70 1.13 -18.45
C GLU A 274 19.57 0.59 -17.57
N ALA A 275 18.33 0.75 -18.01
CA ALA A 275 17.13 0.42 -17.22
C ALA A 275 17.35 -0.80 -16.30
N PRO A 276 17.40 -0.61 -14.98
CA PRO A 276 17.84 -1.65 -14.05
C PRO A 276 16.83 -2.79 -13.91
N TRP A 277 15.65 -2.62 -14.46
CA TRP A 277 14.63 -3.67 -14.53
C TRP A 277 14.55 -4.20 -15.95
N GLN A 278 14.99 -5.41 -16.15
CA GLN A 278 14.74 -6.13 -17.39
C GLN A 278 13.53 -7.04 -17.16
N SER A 279 12.39 -6.62 -17.67
CA SER A 279 11.21 -7.49 -17.77
C SER A 279 10.97 -7.86 -19.22
N THR A 280 10.52 -9.10 -19.44
CA THR A 280 9.98 -9.53 -20.74
C THR A 280 8.55 -9.06 -20.95
N ILE A 281 7.97 -8.41 -19.94
CA ILE A 281 6.60 -7.89 -19.93
C ILE A 281 6.65 -6.38 -20.13
N ASP A 282 5.81 -5.89 -21.04
CA ASP A 282 5.64 -4.45 -21.28
C ASP A 282 4.78 -3.82 -20.17
N TYR A 283 5.37 -2.87 -19.44
CA TYR A 283 4.64 -2.01 -18.49
C TYR A 283 4.23 -0.69 -19.16
N PRO A 284 3.15 -0.04 -18.71
CA PRO A 284 2.83 1.30 -19.18
C PRO A 284 3.99 2.28 -18.90
N SER A 285 4.66 2.75 -19.93
CA SER A 285 5.94 3.47 -19.82
C SER A 285 5.84 4.88 -19.22
N THR A 286 4.65 5.45 -19.19
CA THR A 286 4.39 6.83 -18.70
C THR A 286 3.91 6.85 -17.25
N ASP A 287 3.58 5.72 -16.67
CA ASP A 287 3.04 5.62 -15.32
C ASP A 287 4.15 5.34 -14.30
N GLY A 288 4.36 6.27 -13.38
CA GLY A 288 5.30 6.09 -12.28
C GLY A 288 4.93 4.93 -11.35
N PHE A 289 3.65 4.57 -11.25
CA PHE A 289 3.17 3.41 -10.52
C PHE A 289 3.62 2.11 -11.19
N ALA A 290 3.43 1.97 -12.50
CA ALA A 290 3.87 0.82 -13.28
C ALA A 290 5.38 0.60 -13.15
N ARG A 291 6.17 1.68 -13.22
CA ARG A 291 7.62 1.62 -13.02
C ARG A 291 7.99 1.09 -11.62
N ARG A 292 7.31 1.56 -10.58
CA ARG A 292 7.56 1.07 -9.22
C ARG A 292 7.24 -0.41 -9.08
N LEU A 293 6.19 -0.89 -9.73
CA LEU A 293 5.85 -2.33 -9.77
C LEU A 293 6.91 -3.14 -10.52
N ALA A 294 7.43 -2.65 -11.64
CA ALA A 294 8.50 -3.31 -12.38
C ALA A 294 9.80 -3.43 -11.55
N VAL A 295 10.19 -2.34 -10.86
CA VAL A 295 11.34 -2.35 -9.94
C VAL A 295 11.08 -3.30 -8.76
N LEU A 296 9.86 -3.36 -8.25
CA LEU A 296 9.49 -4.29 -7.17
C LEU A 296 9.60 -5.75 -7.63
N ALA A 297 9.19 -6.07 -8.86
CA ALA A 297 9.36 -7.41 -9.44
C ALA A 297 10.85 -7.81 -9.49
N GLU A 298 11.73 -6.90 -9.91
CA GLU A 298 13.17 -7.11 -9.90
C GLU A 298 13.73 -7.30 -8.49
N MET A 299 13.30 -6.49 -7.53
CA MET A 299 13.71 -6.62 -6.13
C MET A 299 13.31 -7.99 -5.55
N LEU A 300 12.13 -8.48 -5.90
CA LEU A 300 11.64 -9.81 -5.49
C LEU A 300 12.46 -10.92 -6.15
N ASP A 301 12.82 -10.78 -7.42
CA ASP A 301 13.63 -11.74 -8.19
C ASP A 301 15.08 -11.81 -7.67
N MET A 302 15.63 -10.69 -7.24
CA MET A 302 16.92 -10.62 -6.54
C MET A 302 16.90 -11.33 -5.17
N GLY A 303 15.74 -11.78 -4.70
CA GLY A 303 15.61 -12.43 -3.39
C GLY A 303 15.78 -11.48 -2.21
N LEU A 304 15.50 -10.17 -2.39
CA LEU A 304 15.56 -9.24 -1.26
C LEU A 304 14.54 -9.62 -0.18
N PRO A 305 14.91 -9.51 1.12
CA PRO A 305 14.17 -10.10 2.22
C PRO A 305 12.97 -9.25 2.64
N MET A 306 12.00 -9.08 1.73
CA MET A 306 10.75 -8.35 1.94
C MET A 306 9.65 -9.29 2.44
N GLN A 307 8.85 -8.84 3.41
CA GLN A 307 7.65 -9.51 3.90
C GLN A 307 6.39 -8.70 3.58
N VAL A 308 6.46 -7.39 3.77
CA VAL A 308 5.35 -6.49 3.46
C VAL A 308 5.83 -5.26 2.70
N VAL A 309 5.09 -4.88 1.67
CA VAL A 309 5.36 -3.69 0.86
C VAL A 309 4.11 -2.83 0.82
N ALA A 310 4.26 -1.53 0.96
CA ALA A 310 3.17 -0.58 0.80
C ALA A 310 3.52 0.49 -0.23
N LEU A 311 2.57 0.84 -1.09
CA LEU A 311 2.71 1.94 -2.04
C LEU A 311 1.35 2.54 -2.40
N ASP A 312 1.35 3.83 -2.73
CA ASP A 312 0.18 4.51 -3.27
C ASP A 312 0.13 4.28 -4.79
N ALA A 313 -1.04 3.98 -5.35
CA ALA A 313 -1.24 4.02 -6.78
C ALA A 313 -1.24 5.48 -7.28
N ASN A 314 -0.72 5.69 -8.49
CA ASN A 314 -0.89 6.98 -9.15
C ASN A 314 -2.35 7.12 -9.59
N GLY A 315 -2.89 8.32 -9.51
CA GLY A 315 -4.24 8.65 -9.93
C GLY A 315 -4.85 9.73 -9.06
N GLY A 316 -5.92 10.35 -9.57
CA GLY A 316 -6.69 11.37 -8.89
C GLY A 316 -8.07 10.85 -8.51
N TYR A 317 -8.16 9.97 -7.50
CA TYR A 317 -9.42 9.28 -7.18
C TYR A 317 -10.40 10.13 -6.36
N ASP A 318 -10.01 11.32 -5.92
CA ASP A 318 -10.92 12.29 -5.28
C ASP A 318 -11.73 13.07 -6.33
N THR A 319 -12.64 12.36 -6.98
CA THR A 319 -13.35 12.80 -8.18
C THR A 319 -14.65 13.54 -7.88
N HIS A 320 -14.57 14.68 -7.20
CA HIS A 320 -15.73 15.55 -6.95
C HIS A 320 -16.25 16.24 -8.22
N ASP A 321 -15.39 16.40 -9.23
CA ASP A 321 -15.75 17.00 -10.51
C ASP A 321 -15.01 16.32 -11.67
N ASN A 322 -15.50 16.52 -12.89
CA ASN A 322 -14.89 15.98 -14.11
C ASN A 322 -14.52 14.48 -14.05
N GLN A 323 -15.29 13.69 -13.30
CA GLN A 323 -14.98 12.28 -13.07
C GLN A 323 -14.89 11.48 -14.38
N ASN A 324 -15.81 11.70 -15.32
CA ASN A 324 -15.77 11.06 -16.64
C ASN A 324 -14.57 11.46 -17.49
N GLY A 325 -13.92 12.58 -17.19
CA GLY A 325 -12.74 13.07 -17.92
C GLY A 325 -11.41 12.53 -17.38
N THR A 326 -11.37 12.00 -16.18
CA THR A 326 -10.12 11.59 -15.51
C THR A 326 -10.12 10.13 -15.07
N LEU A 327 -11.16 9.70 -14.36
CA LEU A 327 -11.20 8.37 -13.75
C LEU A 327 -11.07 7.19 -14.75
N PRO A 328 -11.63 7.24 -15.99
CA PRO A 328 -11.42 6.18 -16.96
C PRO A 328 -9.96 5.92 -17.31
N ASP A 329 -9.14 6.97 -17.45
CA ASP A 329 -7.72 6.84 -17.74
C ASP A 329 -6.94 6.31 -16.53
N ASP A 330 -7.28 6.76 -15.32
CA ASP A 330 -6.70 6.23 -14.07
C ASP A 330 -7.04 4.74 -13.89
N ILE A 331 -8.26 4.32 -14.19
CA ILE A 331 -8.67 2.90 -14.20
C ILE A 331 -7.85 2.11 -15.23
N ALA A 332 -7.64 2.65 -16.44
CA ALA A 332 -6.86 1.98 -17.48
C ALA A 332 -5.41 1.75 -17.03
N LEU A 333 -4.73 2.82 -16.58
CA LEU A 333 -3.34 2.76 -16.14
C LEU A 333 -3.17 1.81 -14.95
N PHE A 334 -4.03 1.91 -13.96
CA PHE A 334 -4.04 1.03 -12.80
C PHE A 334 -4.22 -0.45 -13.18
N SER A 335 -5.23 -0.74 -14.01
CA SER A 335 -5.56 -2.09 -14.45
C SER A 335 -4.44 -2.72 -15.27
N GLN A 336 -3.88 -1.97 -16.22
CA GLN A 336 -2.77 -2.42 -17.06
C GLN A 336 -1.51 -2.65 -16.24
N SER A 337 -1.20 -1.75 -15.32
CA SER A 337 -0.02 -1.87 -14.45
C SER A 337 -0.05 -3.11 -13.58
N LEU A 338 -1.21 -3.42 -12.98
CA LEU A 338 -1.37 -4.62 -12.14
C LEU A 338 -1.36 -5.91 -12.95
N ALA A 339 -1.97 -5.90 -14.15
CA ALA A 339 -1.93 -7.06 -15.03
C ALA A 339 -0.48 -7.34 -15.52
N ALA A 340 0.26 -6.30 -15.88
CA ALA A 340 1.67 -6.42 -16.24
C ALA A 340 2.51 -6.96 -15.07
N PHE A 341 2.30 -6.45 -13.86
CA PHE A 341 3.01 -6.91 -12.66
C PHE A 341 2.70 -8.38 -12.35
N GLN A 342 1.44 -8.79 -12.41
CA GLN A 342 1.07 -10.20 -12.21
C GLN A 342 1.72 -11.11 -13.26
N ALA A 343 1.73 -10.70 -14.53
CA ALA A 343 2.38 -11.44 -15.60
C ALA A 343 3.91 -11.52 -15.41
N ASP A 344 4.54 -10.44 -14.93
CA ASP A 344 6.00 -10.41 -14.66
C ASP A 344 6.36 -11.34 -13.49
N LEU A 345 5.56 -11.32 -12.42
CA LEU A 345 5.72 -12.27 -11.31
C LEU A 345 5.58 -13.73 -11.77
N GLU A 346 4.67 -14.03 -12.69
CA GLU A 346 4.49 -15.36 -13.28
C GLU A 346 5.70 -15.75 -14.15
N ALA A 347 6.16 -14.84 -15.00
CA ALA A 347 7.31 -15.07 -15.86
C ALA A 347 8.59 -15.36 -15.04
N ARG A 348 8.73 -14.74 -13.87
CA ARG A 348 9.84 -14.95 -12.92
C ARG A 348 9.64 -16.12 -11.97
N GLY A 349 8.47 -16.79 -11.98
CA GLY A 349 8.15 -17.88 -11.04
C GLY A 349 7.91 -17.41 -9.60
N LEU A 350 7.55 -16.15 -9.39
CA LEU A 350 7.35 -15.52 -8.08
C LEU A 350 5.88 -15.39 -7.65
N ALA A 351 4.94 -15.65 -8.57
CA ALA A 351 3.53 -15.35 -8.39
C ALA A 351 2.88 -16.08 -7.20
N ASP A 352 3.36 -17.27 -6.84
CA ASP A 352 2.81 -18.04 -5.73
C ASP A 352 3.18 -17.50 -4.33
N ARG A 353 4.17 -16.59 -4.27
CA ARG A 353 4.62 -15.98 -3.01
C ARG A 353 4.18 -14.54 -2.81
N VAL A 354 3.44 -13.96 -3.77
CA VAL A 354 3.01 -12.56 -3.73
C VAL A 354 1.51 -12.47 -3.74
N LEU A 355 0.96 -11.71 -2.80
CA LEU A 355 -0.45 -11.37 -2.74
C LEU A 355 -0.60 -9.86 -2.61
N ILE A 356 -1.48 -9.27 -3.42
CA ILE A 356 -1.66 -7.82 -3.49
C ILE A 356 -3.04 -7.49 -2.93
N ASN A 357 -3.09 -6.64 -1.90
CA ASN A 357 -4.32 -6.08 -1.34
C ASN A 357 -4.45 -4.63 -1.79
N VAL A 358 -5.49 -4.33 -2.57
CA VAL A 358 -5.81 -2.98 -3.04
C VAL A 358 -6.98 -2.44 -2.21
N TRP A 359 -6.86 -1.21 -1.73
CA TRP A 359 -7.86 -0.59 -0.88
C TRP A 359 -7.92 0.93 -1.06
N SER A 360 -9.03 1.51 -0.69
CA SER A 360 -9.23 2.95 -0.55
C SER A 360 -9.84 3.26 0.81
N GLU A 361 -9.69 4.48 1.29
CA GLU A 361 -10.14 4.87 2.63
C GLU A 361 -11.65 4.85 2.82
N PHE A 362 -12.40 5.01 1.73
CA PHE A 362 -13.86 4.87 1.62
C PHE A 362 -14.27 4.76 0.15
N GLY A 363 -15.54 4.49 -0.12
CA GLY A 363 -16.14 4.60 -1.44
C GLY A 363 -16.80 5.96 -1.68
N ARG A 364 -17.43 6.11 -2.83
CA ARG A 364 -18.16 7.31 -3.21
C ARG A 364 -19.67 7.11 -3.04
N ARG A 365 -20.41 8.21 -2.85
CA ARG A 365 -21.86 8.15 -2.82
C ARG A 365 -22.42 7.54 -4.11
N PRO A 366 -23.47 6.72 -4.02
CA PRO A 366 -24.17 6.21 -5.20
C PRO A 366 -24.72 7.34 -6.09
N GLU A 367 -25.18 8.43 -5.51
CA GLU A 367 -25.68 9.60 -6.22
C GLU A 367 -24.54 10.48 -6.72
N GLU A 368 -24.60 10.89 -8.00
CA GLU A 368 -23.68 11.87 -8.58
C GLU A 368 -24.03 13.29 -8.12
N ASN A 369 -23.03 14.17 -8.06
CA ASN A 369 -23.21 15.58 -7.71
C ASN A 369 -23.25 16.52 -8.94
N GLY A 370 -23.41 15.94 -10.13
CA GLY A 370 -23.45 16.64 -11.43
C GLY A 370 -22.31 16.23 -12.36
N SER A 371 -21.03 16.32 -11.99
CA SER A 371 -19.91 15.90 -12.82
C SER A 371 -18.92 14.98 -12.12
N GLY A 372 -19.19 14.65 -10.87
CA GLY A 372 -18.43 13.75 -10.03
C GLY A 372 -19.29 13.15 -8.92
N THR A 373 -18.65 12.74 -7.83
CA THR A 373 -19.30 12.10 -6.69
C THR A 373 -18.73 12.61 -5.37
N ASP A 374 -19.59 12.71 -4.36
CA ASP A 374 -19.17 13.07 -3.01
C ASP A 374 -18.64 11.85 -2.24
N HIS A 375 -17.97 12.10 -1.11
CA HIS A 375 -17.49 11.04 -0.22
C HIS A 375 -18.64 10.17 0.26
N GLY A 376 -18.42 8.87 0.27
CA GLY A 376 -19.37 7.87 0.73
C GLY A 376 -18.78 6.99 1.84
N ALA A 377 -19.30 5.78 1.97
CA ALA A 377 -18.89 4.83 3.01
C ALA A 377 -18.23 3.58 2.39
N ALA A 378 -19.02 2.57 2.01
CA ALA A 378 -18.48 1.35 1.43
C ALA A 378 -17.87 1.57 0.04
N GLY A 379 -16.74 0.92 -0.20
CA GLY A 379 -16.01 0.97 -1.44
C GLY A 379 -15.67 -0.41 -2.00
N LEU A 380 -14.76 -0.43 -2.96
CA LEU A 380 -14.21 -1.65 -3.56
C LEU A 380 -12.83 -1.95 -2.95
N SER A 381 -12.55 -3.23 -2.73
CA SER A 381 -11.19 -3.73 -2.53
C SER A 381 -10.95 -4.92 -3.46
N LEU A 382 -9.70 -5.10 -3.88
CA LEU A 382 -9.27 -6.20 -4.71
C LEU A 382 -8.15 -6.99 -4.02
N LEU A 383 -8.20 -8.30 -4.15
CA LEU A 383 -7.09 -9.16 -3.77
C LEU A 383 -6.57 -9.86 -5.02
N ILE A 384 -5.31 -9.61 -5.38
CA ILE A 384 -4.73 -10.03 -6.65
C ILE A 384 -3.54 -10.95 -6.40
N GLY A 385 -3.47 -12.06 -7.12
CA GLY A 385 -2.38 -13.03 -7.05
C GLY A 385 -2.83 -14.43 -7.44
N THR A 386 -1.89 -15.28 -7.79
CA THR A 386 -2.15 -16.69 -8.14
C THR A 386 -2.85 -17.44 -7.02
N ARG A 387 -2.57 -17.07 -5.77
CA ARG A 387 -3.13 -17.69 -4.56
C ARG A 387 -4.41 -17.01 -4.06
N ALA A 388 -4.86 -15.93 -4.69
CA ALA A 388 -6.15 -15.34 -4.37
C ALA A 388 -7.28 -16.34 -4.61
N LYS A 389 -8.37 -16.27 -3.84
CA LYS A 389 -9.55 -17.12 -4.03
C LYS A 389 -10.11 -17.01 -5.45
N GLY A 390 -10.00 -15.82 -6.05
CA GLY A 390 -10.36 -15.57 -7.44
C GLY A 390 -11.87 -15.48 -7.69
N THR A 391 -12.65 -15.10 -6.68
CA THR A 391 -14.10 -14.93 -6.77
C THR A 391 -14.54 -13.70 -5.99
N MET A 392 -15.82 -13.36 -6.08
CA MET A 392 -16.40 -12.34 -5.19
C MET A 392 -16.33 -12.79 -3.72
N VAL A 393 -15.98 -11.87 -2.85
CA VAL A 393 -15.97 -12.04 -1.38
C VAL A 393 -16.89 -10.99 -0.77
N GLY A 394 -17.82 -11.42 0.06
CA GLY A 394 -18.97 -10.60 0.45
C GLY A 394 -20.02 -10.55 -0.67
N GLU A 395 -20.79 -9.49 -0.72
CA GLU A 395 -21.83 -9.27 -1.71
C GLU A 395 -21.97 -7.79 -2.08
N PHE A 396 -22.53 -7.51 -3.25
CA PHE A 396 -23.00 -6.16 -3.58
C PHE A 396 -24.38 -5.94 -2.97
N PRO A 397 -24.56 -4.99 -2.04
CA PRO A 397 -25.83 -4.83 -1.31
C PRO A 397 -26.98 -4.30 -2.18
N GLY A 398 -26.68 -3.81 -3.37
CA GLY A 398 -27.63 -3.11 -4.23
C GLY A 398 -27.81 -1.64 -3.82
N LEU A 399 -28.58 -0.91 -4.63
CA LEU A 399 -28.84 0.52 -4.43
C LEU A 399 -30.23 0.81 -3.86
N ALA A 400 -31.01 -0.23 -3.55
CA ALA A 400 -32.36 -0.07 -3.01
C ALA A 400 -32.39 0.37 -1.55
N THR A 401 -31.40 -0.04 -0.76
CA THR A 401 -31.30 0.22 0.68
C THR A 401 -29.94 0.81 1.01
N LEU A 402 -29.82 2.14 0.92
CA LEU A 402 -28.66 2.87 1.35
C LEU A 402 -28.65 3.04 2.89
N ASP A 403 -27.58 3.55 3.47
CA ASP A 403 -27.55 3.91 4.90
C ASP A 403 -28.34 5.20 5.17
N GLU A 404 -28.31 5.68 6.41
CA GLU A 404 -29.05 6.88 6.83
C GLU A 404 -28.53 8.18 6.20
N ASP A 405 -27.29 8.15 5.67
CA ASP A 405 -26.64 9.27 4.98
C ASP A 405 -26.58 9.08 3.46
N ASP A 406 -27.40 8.17 2.92
CA ASP A 406 -27.47 7.82 1.49
C ASP A 406 -26.16 7.22 0.90
N ASN A 407 -25.35 6.58 1.73
CA ASN A 407 -24.17 5.87 1.27
C ASN A 407 -24.47 4.40 0.97
N LEU A 408 -23.60 3.78 0.17
CA LEU A 408 -23.59 2.33 -0.02
C LEU A 408 -23.25 1.64 1.31
N ARG A 409 -24.06 0.65 1.71
CA ARG A 409 -23.81 -0.14 2.92
C ARG A 409 -22.64 -1.09 2.68
N HIS A 410 -21.76 -1.23 3.66
CA HIS A 410 -20.73 -2.27 3.59
C HIS A 410 -21.33 -3.66 3.90
N THR A 411 -20.76 -4.68 3.28
CA THR A 411 -21.07 -6.10 3.53
C THR A 411 -19.87 -6.86 4.08
N THR A 412 -18.70 -6.24 4.02
CA THR A 412 -17.45 -6.80 4.54
C THR A 412 -16.72 -5.71 5.34
N ASP A 413 -16.40 -6.00 6.60
CA ASP A 413 -15.53 -5.14 7.41
C ASP A 413 -14.07 -5.30 6.99
N PHE A 414 -13.36 -4.19 6.78
CA PHE A 414 -11.95 -4.24 6.35
C PHE A 414 -11.04 -4.96 7.36
N ARG A 415 -11.36 -4.89 8.66
CA ARG A 415 -10.60 -5.58 9.72
C ARG A 415 -10.77 -7.09 9.65
N ALA A 416 -11.92 -7.57 9.18
CA ALA A 416 -12.13 -9.00 8.88
C ALA A 416 -11.22 -9.47 7.75
N VAL A 417 -11.03 -8.63 6.71
CA VAL A 417 -10.09 -8.89 5.62
C VAL A 417 -8.65 -8.94 6.15
N TYR A 418 -8.25 -7.99 6.98
CA TYR A 418 -6.90 -7.98 7.59
C TYR A 418 -6.64 -9.21 8.46
N CYS A 419 -7.61 -9.62 9.26
CA CYS A 419 -7.52 -10.86 10.03
C CYS A 419 -7.30 -12.08 9.11
N SER A 420 -8.08 -12.17 8.03
CA SER A 420 -7.93 -13.26 7.06
C SER A 420 -6.59 -13.23 6.33
N LEU A 421 -6.08 -12.06 5.95
CA LEU A 421 -4.75 -11.91 5.33
C LEU A 421 -3.64 -12.38 6.27
N LEU A 422 -3.71 -12.02 7.55
CA LEU A 422 -2.74 -12.45 8.55
C LEU A 422 -2.77 -13.97 8.74
N GLU A 423 -3.94 -14.56 8.85
CA GLU A 423 -4.10 -15.98 9.16
C GLU A 423 -3.95 -16.90 7.93
N GLN A 424 -4.53 -16.53 6.79
CA GLN A 424 -4.55 -17.39 5.59
C GLN A 424 -3.34 -17.19 4.70
N TRP A 425 -2.75 -15.99 4.68
CA TRP A 425 -1.61 -15.67 3.82
C TRP A 425 -0.30 -15.58 4.59
N MET A 426 -0.26 -14.79 5.66
CA MET A 426 0.96 -14.60 6.45
C MET A 426 1.19 -15.72 7.48
N GLY A 427 0.21 -16.61 7.69
CA GLY A 427 0.34 -17.77 8.57
C GLY A 427 0.44 -17.44 10.06
N VAL A 428 -0.05 -16.27 10.48
CA VAL A 428 0.06 -15.79 11.87
C VAL A 428 -1.31 -15.48 12.46
N ASP A 429 -1.46 -15.63 13.77
CA ASP A 429 -2.68 -15.26 14.48
C ASP A 429 -2.89 -13.74 14.43
N ALA A 430 -4.08 -13.33 13.99
CA ALA A 430 -4.47 -11.93 13.96
C ALA A 430 -4.62 -11.31 15.37
N ALA A 431 -4.80 -12.12 16.39
CA ALA A 431 -4.88 -11.66 17.78
C ALA A 431 -3.63 -10.89 18.20
N GLY A 432 -3.82 -9.67 18.71
CA GLY A 432 -2.74 -8.77 19.11
C GLY A 432 -1.98 -8.11 17.95
N ILE A 433 -2.44 -8.28 16.69
CA ILE A 433 -2.10 -7.44 15.54
C ILE A 433 -3.30 -6.56 15.21
N ILE A 434 -4.49 -7.14 15.09
CA ILE A 434 -5.74 -6.42 14.90
C ILE A 434 -6.50 -6.37 16.22
N PRO A 435 -6.71 -5.19 16.82
CA PRO A 435 -7.52 -5.05 18.04
C PRO A 435 -8.92 -5.58 17.82
N GLY A 436 -9.40 -6.40 18.76
CA GLY A 436 -10.73 -7.01 18.67
C GLY A 436 -10.86 -8.12 17.62
N ALA A 437 -9.75 -8.70 17.14
CA ALA A 437 -9.70 -9.73 16.09
C ALA A 437 -10.70 -10.88 16.29
N SER A 438 -10.98 -11.30 17.53
CA SER A 438 -11.94 -12.37 17.83
C SER A 438 -13.40 -12.06 17.45
N GLY A 439 -13.72 -10.77 17.29
CA GLY A 439 -15.06 -10.32 16.91
C GLY A 439 -15.29 -10.24 15.38
N PHE A 440 -14.22 -10.33 14.58
CA PHE A 440 -14.33 -10.21 13.13
C PHE A 440 -14.47 -11.58 12.44
N ALA A 441 -15.26 -11.59 11.38
CA ALA A 441 -15.36 -12.74 10.49
C ALA A 441 -14.00 -13.09 9.83
N ARG A 442 -13.92 -14.29 9.27
CA ARG A 442 -12.76 -14.77 8.51
C ARG A 442 -13.19 -15.14 7.09
N PRO A 443 -13.45 -14.15 6.22
CA PRO A 443 -13.77 -14.49 4.82
C PRO A 443 -12.63 -15.29 4.20
N GLY A 444 -12.98 -16.30 3.39
CA GLY A 444 -12.00 -17.06 2.64
C GLY A 444 -11.40 -16.18 1.54
N LEU A 445 -10.10 -15.89 1.62
CA LEU A 445 -9.39 -15.01 0.70
C LEU A 445 -8.36 -15.76 -0.15
N VAL A 446 -7.78 -16.82 0.37
CA VAL A 446 -6.67 -17.56 -0.23
C VAL A 446 -7.11 -19.00 -0.55
N ARG A 447 -6.61 -19.57 -1.65
CA ARG A 447 -6.82 -20.96 -2.07
C ARG A 447 -5.60 -21.85 -1.94
#